data_8b9eecf7e86d745cb7712d9a7b149c7f
#
_entry.id   8b9eecf7e86d745cb7712d9a7b149c7f
#
_cell.length_a   1.000
_cell.length_b   1.000
_cell.length_c   1.000
_cell.angle_alpha   90.00
_cell.angle_beta   90.00
_cell.angle_gamma   90.00
#
_symmetry.space_group_name_H-M   'P 1'
#
loop_
_entity.id
_entity.type
_entity.pdbx_description
1 polymer ?
#
loop_
_entity_poly.entity_id
_entity_poly.type
_entity_poly.pdbx_seq_one_letter_code
_entity_poly.pdbx_strand_id
1 'polypeptide(L)'
;MKTQHLFFALSFLTLFCFSGCVKDYSVLVSTQDLRFGLEAESQTLIIRANCKWTITKDDDADWYTISPMSGRANDSIVTVTVNDYSNGDYRGSWFTVSSPGGHVYRRVFVSQNKMDFYGMINKVYGVMRVEHWNTDYYGMIIEDGYQDYTYNPYDTTSGYLMYFLEDGRGYQRDHHTDTVAWWSFDYEFDADSSILHIKFHLVNDSLESYDPTVLCASDSLYRVLHQYKPNFWERADMRKVGTITPEEKSLLLTRYAKNRKGRNGIFQF
;
A
#
# COMPACT_ATOMS: atom_id res chain seq x y z
N MET A 1 -8.23 -19.18 69.68
CA MET A 1 -8.91 -19.20 68.37
C MET A 1 -9.33 -17.79 67.86
N LYS A 2 -8.46 -16.78 67.94
CA LYS A 2 -8.78 -15.44 67.44
C LYS A 2 -7.74 -14.84 66.44
N THR A 3 -6.70 -15.56 66.12
CA THR A 3 -5.61 -15.07 65.28
C THR A 3 -5.65 -15.60 63.80
N GLN A 4 -6.47 -16.61 63.49
CA GLN A 4 -6.57 -17.14 62.14
C GLN A 4 -7.49 -16.35 61.20
N HIS A 5 -8.43 -15.57 61.73
CA HIS A 5 -9.34 -14.80 60.89
C HIS A 5 -8.72 -13.46 60.38
N LEU A 6 -7.63 -12.99 60.98
CA LEU A 6 -6.98 -11.74 60.61
C LEU A 6 -6.10 -11.93 59.35
N PHE A 7 -5.51 -13.12 59.17
CA PHE A 7 -4.68 -13.43 57.98
C PHE A 7 -5.50 -13.65 56.71
N PHE A 8 -6.74 -14.15 56.84
CA PHE A 8 -7.62 -14.32 55.68
C PHE A 8 -8.17 -12.98 55.15
N ALA A 9 -8.43 -12.03 56.01
CA ALA A 9 -8.93 -10.69 55.63
C ALA A 9 -7.82 -9.90 54.93
N LEU A 10 -6.56 -10.01 55.34
CA LEU A 10 -5.45 -9.29 54.73
C LEU A 10 -5.05 -9.91 53.37
N SER A 11 -5.21 -11.22 53.17
CA SER A 11 -4.96 -11.89 51.87
C SER A 11 -6.02 -11.56 50.83
N PHE A 12 -7.25 -11.24 51.22
CA PHE A 12 -8.32 -10.85 50.30
C PHE A 12 -8.21 -9.40 49.86
N LEU A 13 -7.60 -8.54 50.66
CA LEU A 13 -7.43 -7.11 50.36
C LEU A 13 -6.29 -6.86 49.33
N THR A 14 -5.31 -7.76 49.26
CA THR A 14 -4.19 -7.66 48.31
C THR A 14 -4.53 -8.15 46.89
N LEU A 15 -5.63 -8.90 46.73
CA LEU A 15 -6.05 -9.40 45.39
C LEU A 15 -6.87 -8.38 44.60
N PHE A 16 -7.35 -7.30 45.22
CA PHE A 16 -8.17 -6.28 44.54
C PHE A 16 -7.36 -5.13 43.92
N CYS A 17 -6.05 -5.07 44.10
CA CYS A 17 -5.23 -3.95 43.62
C CYS A 17 -4.59 -4.17 42.23
N PHE A 18 -4.87 -5.27 41.54
CA PHE A 18 -4.32 -5.55 40.21
C PHE A 18 -5.35 -5.51 39.09
N SER A 19 -6.51 -4.95 39.25
CA SER A 19 -7.31 -4.50 38.11
C SER A 19 -6.65 -3.23 37.55
N GLY A 20 -5.50 -3.39 36.94
CA GLY A 20 -4.91 -2.37 36.08
C GLY A 20 -5.95 -2.04 35.03
N CYS A 21 -6.49 -0.83 35.07
CA CYS A 21 -7.35 -0.31 34.01
C CYS A 21 -6.52 -0.37 32.71
N VAL A 22 -6.74 -1.39 31.89
CA VAL A 22 -6.15 -1.46 30.56
C VAL A 22 -6.71 -0.27 29.81
N LYS A 23 -5.91 0.77 29.63
CA LYS A 23 -6.30 1.90 28.79
C LYS A 23 -6.41 1.37 27.36
N ASP A 24 -7.62 1.34 26.86
CA ASP A 24 -7.90 1.05 25.47
C ASP A 24 -7.49 2.28 24.64
N TYR A 25 -6.26 2.28 24.13
CA TYR A 25 -5.75 3.34 23.28
C TYR A 25 -6.29 3.19 21.87
N SER A 26 -6.69 4.32 21.26
CA SER A 26 -7.05 4.40 19.85
C SER A 26 -6.31 5.55 19.18
N VAL A 27 -5.68 5.25 18.05
CA VAL A 27 -5.04 6.22 17.14
C VAL A 27 -5.46 5.86 15.73
N LEU A 28 -6.15 6.75 15.06
CA LEU A 28 -6.64 6.62 13.69
C LEU A 28 -6.08 7.75 12.85
N VAL A 29 -5.86 7.49 11.57
CA VAL A 29 -5.40 8.47 10.57
C VAL A 29 -6.37 8.51 9.40
N SER A 30 -6.49 9.64 8.74
CA SER A 30 -7.37 9.80 7.56
C SER A 30 -6.77 9.21 6.28
N THR A 31 -5.46 9.02 6.23
CA THR A 31 -4.75 8.40 5.11
C THR A 31 -3.47 7.73 5.58
N GLN A 32 -3.04 6.70 4.88
CA GLN A 32 -1.72 6.08 5.03
C GLN A 32 -0.75 6.48 3.91
N ASP A 33 -1.20 7.32 2.97
CA ASP A 33 -0.39 7.74 1.83
C ASP A 33 -0.58 9.24 1.55
N LEU A 34 0.52 9.98 1.61
CA LEU A 34 0.60 11.39 1.21
C LEU A 34 1.52 11.48 0.00
N ARG A 35 0.94 11.87 -1.13
CA ARG A 35 1.64 11.97 -2.40
C ARG A 35 1.77 13.41 -2.81
N PHE A 36 2.99 13.79 -3.19
CA PHE A 36 3.35 15.12 -3.62
C PHE A 36 3.95 15.09 -5.02
N GLY A 37 3.74 16.15 -5.78
CA GLY A 37 4.50 16.47 -6.99
C GLY A 37 5.97 16.78 -6.68
N LEU A 38 6.77 17.06 -7.70
CA LEU A 38 8.19 17.36 -7.50
C LEU A 38 8.44 18.75 -6.90
N GLU A 39 7.48 19.65 -6.97
CA GLU A 39 7.57 20.99 -6.39
C GLU A 39 7.33 20.97 -4.88
N ALA A 40 7.72 22.05 -4.20
CA ALA A 40 7.42 22.25 -2.79
C ALA A 40 5.90 22.38 -2.58
N GLU A 41 5.34 21.55 -1.71
CA GLU A 41 3.90 21.46 -1.48
C GLU A 41 3.59 21.07 -0.03
N SER A 42 2.36 21.35 0.41
CA SER A 42 1.86 20.95 1.73
C SER A 42 0.53 20.22 1.61
N GLN A 43 0.39 19.13 2.32
CA GLN A 43 -0.87 18.39 2.49
C GLN A 43 -1.17 18.18 3.97
N THR A 44 -2.43 17.89 4.27
CA THR A 44 -2.88 17.67 5.65
C THR A 44 -3.40 16.26 5.84
N LEU A 45 -3.16 15.72 7.02
CA LEU A 45 -3.81 14.51 7.48
C LEU A 45 -4.52 14.77 8.82
N ILE A 46 -5.61 14.05 9.08
CA ILE A 46 -6.33 14.12 10.35
C ILE A 46 -5.89 12.93 11.20
N ILE A 47 -5.50 13.22 12.45
CA ILE A 47 -5.29 12.21 13.48
C ILE A 47 -6.44 12.29 14.46
N ARG A 48 -7.17 11.19 14.64
CA ARG A 48 -8.20 11.02 15.68
C ARG A 48 -7.67 10.07 16.74
N ALA A 49 -7.54 10.55 17.98
CA ALA A 49 -7.04 9.74 19.08
C ALA A 49 -7.79 9.98 20.38
N ASN A 50 -7.93 8.94 21.21
CA ASN A 50 -8.45 9.06 22.58
C ASN A 50 -7.34 9.23 23.61
N CYS A 51 -6.10 9.40 23.19
CA CYS A 51 -4.91 9.54 24.03
C CYS A 51 -3.95 10.61 23.48
N LYS A 52 -2.88 10.89 24.21
CA LYS A 52 -1.74 11.62 23.63
C LYS A 52 -1.15 10.79 22.49
N TRP A 53 -0.65 11.46 21.48
CA TRP A 53 0.03 10.82 20.36
C TRP A 53 1.32 11.56 20.02
N THR A 54 2.25 10.84 19.40
CA THR A 54 3.52 11.37 18.89
C THR A 54 3.78 10.85 17.48
N ILE A 55 4.47 11.66 16.69
CA ILE A 55 4.96 11.27 15.38
C ILE A 55 6.46 11.05 15.47
N THR A 56 6.93 9.97 14.84
CA THR A 56 8.36 9.67 14.66
C THR A 56 8.58 9.36 13.19
N LYS A 57 9.57 9.99 12.56
CA LYS A 57 10.04 9.61 11.23
C LYS A 57 10.83 8.31 11.35
N ASP A 58 10.68 7.42 10.37
CA ASP A 58 11.35 6.12 10.38
C ASP A 58 12.81 6.23 9.93
N ASP A 59 13.18 7.34 9.27
CA ASP A 59 14.53 7.66 8.81
C ASP A 59 14.86 9.14 9.09
N ASP A 60 16.08 9.53 8.81
CA ASP A 60 16.56 10.90 8.96
C ASP A 60 16.18 11.80 7.76
N ALA A 61 15.04 11.52 7.11
CA ALA A 61 14.57 12.28 5.96
C ALA A 61 14.39 13.77 6.33
N ASP A 62 15.18 14.62 5.71
CA ASP A 62 15.21 16.08 5.90
C ASP A 62 14.40 16.84 4.85
N TRP A 63 13.92 16.12 3.84
CA TRP A 63 13.23 16.69 2.69
C TRP A 63 11.74 16.98 2.93
N TYR A 64 11.19 16.55 4.05
CA TYR A 64 9.85 16.94 4.48
C TYR A 64 9.80 17.28 5.98
N THR A 65 8.84 18.11 6.33
CA THR A 65 8.55 18.50 7.71
C THR A 65 7.13 18.13 8.08
N ILE A 66 6.90 17.89 9.37
CA ILE A 66 5.57 17.53 9.92
C ILE A 66 5.28 18.46 11.09
N SER A 67 4.08 19.03 11.11
CA SER A 67 3.66 19.91 12.21
C SER A 67 2.16 19.78 12.48
N PRO A 68 1.77 19.56 13.75
CA PRO A 68 2.59 19.29 14.92
C PRO A 68 3.10 17.84 14.96
N MET A 69 4.22 17.59 15.64
CA MET A 69 4.80 16.25 15.85
C MET A 69 4.18 15.49 17.02
N SER A 70 3.24 16.10 17.77
CA SER A 70 2.55 15.46 18.88
C SER A 70 1.23 16.19 19.18
N GLY A 71 0.32 15.49 19.83
CA GLY A 71 -0.95 16.06 20.24
C GLY A 71 -1.58 15.34 21.44
N ARG A 72 -2.78 15.77 21.78
CA ARG A 72 -3.58 15.20 22.87
C ARG A 72 -4.76 14.42 22.29
N ALA A 73 -5.53 13.78 23.17
CA ALA A 73 -6.80 13.17 22.82
C ALA A 73 -7.73 14.21 22.19
N ASN A 74 -7.94 14.10 20.89
CA ASN A 74 -8.81 14.96 20.06
C ASN A 74 -8.55 14.65 18.58
N ASP A 75 -9.42 15.16 17.72
CA ASP A 75 -9.11 15.28 16.29
C ASP A 75 -8.09 16.41 16.11
N SER A 76 -7.00 16.11 15.42
CA SER A 76 -5.91 17.04 15.17
C SER A 76 -5.57 17.05 13.70
N ILE A 77 -5.39 18.24 13.13
CA ILE A 77 -4.88 18.41 11.76
C ILE A 77 -3.36 18.49 11.86
N VAL A 78 -2.71 17.64 11.08
CA VAL A 78 -1.25 17.61 10.93
C VAL A 78 -0.92 18.00 9.49
N THR A 79 -0.02 18.95 9.32
CA THR A 79 0.47 19.38 8.02
C THR A 79 1.82 18.73 7.75
N VAL A 80 1.94 18.13 6.57
CA VAL A 80 3.19 17.60 6.02
C VAL A 80 3.58 18.48 4.85
N THR A 81 4.79 19.03 4.88
CA THR A 81 5.33 19.91 3.84
C THR A 81 6.58 19.30 3.27
N VAL A 82 6.65 19.16 1.94
CA VAL A 82 7.82 18.67 1.22
C VAL A 82 8.62 19.83 0.61
N ASN A 83 9.94 19.64 0.50
CA ASN A 83 10.83 20.57 -0.19
C ASN A 83 10.78 20.31 -1.71
N ASP A 84 11.19 21.30 -2.52
CA ASP A 84 11.38 21.15 -3.95
C ASP A 84 12.33 19.98 -4.29
N TYR A 85 11.97 19.20 -5.33
CA TYR A 85 12.73 18.07 -5.85
C TYR A 85 12.69 18.03 -7.38
N SER A 86 12.53 19.17 -8.03
CA SER A 86 12.32 19.31 -9.48
C SER A 86 13.41 18.65 -10.36
N ASN A 87 14.58 18.37 -9.79
CA ASN A 87 15.68 17.66 -10.48
C ASN A 87 15.70 16.15 -10.18
N GLY A 88 14.73 15.62 -9.46
CA GLY A 88 14.65 14.20 -9.09
C GLY A 88 13.50 13.47 -9.77
N ASP A 89 13.47 12.16 -9.58
CA ASP A 89 12.37 11.30 -10.09
C ASP A 89 11.45 10.81 -9.00
N TYR A 90 12.03 10.32 -7.91
CA TYR A 90 11.28 9.72 -6.81
C TYR A 90 12.05 9.77 -5.49
N ARG A 91 11.32 10.06 -4.42
CA ARG A 91 11.77 9.82 -3.04
C ARG A 91 10.56 9.47 -2.16
N GLY A 92 10.78 8.64 -1.15
CA GLY A 92 9.73 8.24 -0.23
C GLY A 92 10.30 7.86 1.12
N SER A 93 9.49 8.06 2.15
CA SER A 93 9.82 7.78 3.53
C SER A 93 8.56 7.50 4.33
N TRP A 94 8.70 6.90 5.49
CA TRP A 94 7.62 6.64 6.41
C TRP A 94 7.72 7.51 7.66
N PHE A 95 6.57 7.78 8.25
CA PHE A 95 6.50 8.19 9.63
C PHE A 95 5.43 7.39 10.37
N THR A 96 5.59 7.30 11.68
CA THR A 96 4.73 6.52 12.56
C THR A 96 4.03 7.45 13.54
N VAL A 97 2.69 7.38 13.60
CA VAL A 97 1.87 8.02 14.64
C VAL A 97 1.60 6.99 15.72
N SER A 98 1.99 7.23 16.95
CA SER A 98 1.89 6.25 18.03
C SER A 98 1.26 6.79 19.30
N SER A 99 0.55 5.92 20.02
CA SER A 99 0.09 6.15 21.41
C SER A 99 1.27 6.08 22.40
N PRO A 100 1.09 6.53 23.66
CA PRO A 100 2.11 6.37 24.69
C PRO A 100 2.53 4.91 24.83
N GLY A 101 3.85 4.68 24.85
CA GLY A 101 4.43 3.33 24.90
C GLY A 101 4.32 2.52 23.62
N GLY A 102 3.83 3.10 22.52
CA GLY A 102 3.75 2.43 21.23
C GLY A 102 2.70 1.30 21.15
N HIS A 103 1.74 1.25 22.09
CA HIS A 103 0.74 0.17 22.15
C HIS A 103 -0.18 0.13 20.92
N VAL A 104 -0.47 1.30 20.34
CA VAL A 104 -1.20 1.45 19.09
C VAL A 104 -0.41 2.41 18.22
N TYR A 105 -0.26 2.07 16.96
CA TYR A 105 0.44 2.92 15.98
C TYR A 105 -0.21 2.84 14.61
N ARG A 106 0.05 3.86 13.79
CA ARG A 106 -0.29 3.92 12.36
C ARG A 106 0.90 4.45 11.61
N ARG A 107 1.25 3.80 10.52
CA ARG A 107 2.30 4.26 9.61
C ARG A 107 1.68 5.04 8.46
N VAL A 108 2.34 6.12 8.08
CA VAL A 108 1.96 6.95 6.95
C VAL A 108 3.16 7.08 6.01
N PHE A 109 2.93 6.77 4.76
CA PHE A 109 3.94 6.92 3.72
C PHE A 109 3.88 8.34 3.14
N VAL A 110 5.03 8.97 2.97
CA VAL A 110 5.19 10.25 2.28
C VAL A 110 5.99 9.98 1.01
N SER A 111 5.47 10.36 -0.13
CA SER A 111 6.21 10.23 -1.40
C SER A 111 6.16 11.51 -2.20
N GLN A 112 7.25 11.76 -2.90
CA GLN A 112 7.38 12.83 -3.88
C GLN A 112 7.93 12.24 -5.16
N ASN A 113 7.19 12.38 -6.25
CA ASN A 113 7.54 11.70 -7.50
C ASN A 113 7.04 12.42 -8.73
N LYS A 114 7.78 12.25 -9.81
CA LYS A 114 7.30 12.53 -11.16
C LYS A 114 6.33 11.43 -11.57
N MET A 115 5.13 11.80 -12.02
CA MET A 115 4.20 10.86 -12.62
C MET A 115 4.59 10.64 -14.09
N ASP A 116 5.36 9.61 -14.35
CA ASP A 116 5.79 9.23 -15.70
C ASP A 116 5.31 7.80 -16.02
N PHE A 117 4.00 7.67 -16.22
CA PHE A 117 3.42 6.37 -16.57
C PHE A 117 3.99 5.84 -17.90
N TYR A 118 4.20 6.71 -18.87
CA TYR A 118 4.74 6.28 -20.18
C TYR A 118 6.20 5.79 -20.09
N GLY A 119 6.95 6.26 -19.09
CA GLY A 119 8.27 5.73 -18.78
C GLY A 119 8.27 4.27 -18.31
N MET A 120 7.11 3.73 -17.92
CA MET A 120 6.93 2.31 -17.54
C MET A 120 6.79 1.36 -18.72
N ILE A 121 6.50 1.88 -19.91
CA ILE A 121 6.26 1.06 -21.10
C ILE A 121 7.49 0.24 -21.46
N ASN A 122 7.27 -0.99 -21.92
CA ASN A 122 8.30 -2.01 -22.23
C ASN A 122 9.16 -2.41 -21.01
N LYS A 123 8.64 -2.23 -19.79
CA LYS A 123 9.30 -2.66 -18.56
C LYS A 123 8.44 -3.70 -17.84
N VAL A 124 9.09 -4.41 -16.92
CA VAL A 124 8.47 -5.45 -16.08
C VAL A 124 8.54 -5.01 -14.63
N TYR A 125 7.40 -4.99 -13.96
CA TYR A 125 7.28 -4.65 -12.56
C TYR A 125 6.83 -5.85 -11.76
N GLY A 126 7.54 -6.17 -10.69
CA GLY A 126 7.19 -7.23 -9.73
C GLY A 126 6.61 -6.65 -8.45
N VAL A 127 5.55 -7.25 -7.94
CA VAL A 127 4.97 -6.87 -6.65
C VAL A 127 5.97 -7.12 -5.53
N MET A 128 6.10 -6.15 -4.63
CA MET A 128 6.98 -6.22 -3.46
C MET A 128 6.20 -6.21 -2.16
N ARG A 129 5.09 -5.47 -2.13
CA ARG A 129 4.24 -5.36 -0.95
C ARG A 129 2.81 -5.07 -1.38
N VAL A 130 1.88 -5.69 -0.72
CA VAL A 130 0.47 -5.35 -0.78
C VAL A 130 0.04 -4.99 0.63
N GLU A 131 -0.51 -3.79 0.79
CA GLU A 131 -1.12 -3.33 2.04
C GLU A 131 -2.63 -3.21 1.83
N HIS A 132 -3.38 -3.57 2.85
CA HIS A 132 -4.84 -3.42 2.84
C HIS A 132 -5.30 -2.80 4.15
N TRP A 133 -6.41 -2.05 4.09
CA TRP A 133 -7.01 -1.45 5.26
C TRP A 133 -8.51 -1.23 5.10
N ASN A 134 -9.19 -1.21 6.24
CA ASN A 134 -10.58 -0.82 6.34
C ASN A 134 -10.70 0.61 6.91
N THR A 135 -11.71 1.34 6.43
CA THR A 135 -12.05 2.66 6.97
C THR A 135 -13.40 2.64 7.66
N ASP A 136 -13.60 3.54 8.64
CA ASP A 136 -14.90 3.81 9.22
C ASP A 136 -15.76 4.70 8.29
N TYR A 137 -16.99 5.02 8.73
CA TYR A 137 -17.90 5.90 7.99
C TYR A 137 -17.31 7.31 7.72
N TYR A 138 -16.38 7.77 8.54
CA TYR A 138 -15.72 9.07 8.41
C TYR A 138 -14.40 8.98 7.60
N GLY A 139 -14.09 7.83 7.01
CA GLY A 139 -12.87 7.60 6.24
C GLY A 139 -11.60 7.42 7.08
N MET A 140 -11.73 7.19 8.40
CA MET A 140 -10.57 6.93 9.25
C MET A 140 -10.20 5.45 9.19
N ILE A 141 -8.91 5.14 9.07
CA ILE A 141 -8.40 3.78 9.01
C ILE A 141 -8.53 3.11 10.38
N ILE A 142 -9.33 2.05 10.45
CA ILE A 142 -9.64 1.30 11.69
C ILE A 142 -8.90 -0.04 11.78
N GLU A 143 -8.57 -0.63 10.65
CA GLU A 143 -7.86 -1.89 10.54
C GLU A 143 -6.92 -1.84 9.34
N ASP A 144 -5.70 -2.33 9.51
CA ASP A 144 -4.67 -2.38 8.47
C ASP A 144 -3.87 -3.68 8.57
N GLY A 145 -3.33 -4.10 7.44
CA GLY A 145 -2.46 -5.26 7.32
C GLY A 145 -1.59 -5.15 6.07
N TYR A 146 -0.57 -5.99 5.99
CA TYR A 146 0.28 -6.03 4.79
C TYR A 146 0.82 -7.43 4.54
N GLN A 147 1.19 -7.68 3.29
CA GLN A 147 1.93 -8.86 2.85
C GLN A 147 3.13 -8.41 2.02
N ASP A 148 4.32 -8.80 2.46
CA ASP A 148 5.56 -8.62 1.71
C ASP A 148 5.78 -9.78 0.75
N TYR A 149 6.25 -9.46 -0.45
CA TYR A 149 6.65 -10.42 -1.47
C TYR A 149 8.13 -10.25 -1.76
N THR A 150 8.86 -11.34 -1.79
CA THR A 150 10.26 -11.33 -2.20
C THR A 150 10.33 -11.78 -3.66
N TYR A 151 10.60 -10.82 -4.56
CA TYR A 151 10.87 -11.20 -5.95
C TYR A 151 12.23 -11.87 -6.01
N ASN A 152 12.21 -13.15 -6.39
CA ASN A 152 13.39 -13.90 -6.77
C ASN A 152 13.16 -14.41 -8.20
N PRO A 153 13.98 -14.04 -9.20
CA PRO A 153 13.81 -14.51 -10.57
C PRO A 153 13.92 -16.04 -10.71
N TYR A 154 14.49 -16.70 -9.70
CA TYR A 154 14.66 -18.17 -9.63
C TYR A 154 13.64 -18.85 -8.70
N ASP A 155 12.89 -18.08 -7.92
CA ASP A 155 11.87 -18.59 -6.99
C ASP A 155 10.49 -18.16 -7.47
N THR A 156 9.70 -19.12 -7.86
CA THR A 156 8.38 -18.92 -8.47
C THR A 156 7.24 -18.90 -7.46
N THR A 157 7.53 -18.80 -6.17
CA THR A 157 6.57 -19.19 -5.14
C THR A 157 5.61 -18.11 -4.68
N SER A 158 5.79 -16.83 -5.02
CA SER A 158 4.83 -15.81 -4.59
C SER A 158 4.87 -14.53 -5.41
N GLY A 159 3.69 -13.94 -5.60
CA GLY A 159 3.51 -12.63 -6.20
C GLY A 159 3.17 -12.65 -7.70
N TYR A 160 3.10 -11.47 -8.27
CA TYR A 160 2.80 -11.31 -9.69
C TYR A 160 3.73 -10.30 -10.36
N LEU A 161 3.85 -10.42 -11.68
CA LEU A 161 4.58 -9.50 -12.56
C LEU A 161 3.60 -8.78 -13.48
N MET A 162 3.80 -7.48 -13.67
CA MET A 162 3.04 -6.66 -14.62
C MET A 162 3.94 -6.26 -15.79
N TYR A 163 3.45 -6.44 -17.00
CA TYR A 163 4.10 -6.10 -18.25
C TYR A 163 3.24 -5.09 -19.00
N PHE A 164 3.77 -3.91 -19.29
CA PHE A 164 3.07 -2.86 -20.03
C PHE A 164 3.72 -2.72 -21.41
N LEU A 165 2.94 -2.91 -22.47
CA LEU A 165 3.37 -2.73 -23.87
C LEU A 165 2.92 -1.37 -24.38
N GLU A 166 3.61 -0.81 -25.38
CA GLU A 166 3.40 0.55 -25.88
C GLU A 166 2.05 0.80 -26.56
N ASP A 167 1.31 -0.24 -26.89
CA ASP A 167 0.07 -0.18 -27.66
C ASP A 167 -1.20 -0.36 -26.80
N GLY A 168 -1.10 -0.09 -25.51
CA GLY A 168 -2.21 -0.23 -24.57
C GLY A 168 -2.54 -1.67 -24.18
N ARG A 169 -1.65 -2.60 -24.48
CA ARG A 169 -1.78 -4.01 -24.09
C ARG A 169 -0.84 -4.35 -22.95
N GLY A 170 -1.24 -5.28 -22.09
CA GLY A 170 -0.39 -5.73 -21.01
C GLY A 170 -0.64 -7.18 -20.62
N TYR A 171 0.21 -7.64 -19.73
CA TYR A 171 0.14 -8.98 -19.15
C TYR A 171 0.40 -8.92 -17.66
N GLN A 172 -0.34 -9.75 -16.94
CA GLN A 172 -0.03 -10.14 -15.58
C GLN A 172 0.39 -11.59 -15.59
N ARG A 173 1.49 -11.89 -14.92
CA ARG A 173 1.99 -13.24 -14.69
C ARG A 173 1.92 -13.52 -13.21
N ASP A 174 1.01 -14.40 -12.81
CA ASP A 174 0.87 -14.84 -11.43
C ASP A 174 1.70 -16.10 -11.19
N HIS A 175 2.40 -16.12 -10.08
CA HIS A 175 3.09 -17.28 -9.56
C HIS A 175 2.33 -17.83 -8.35
N HIS A 176 1.82 -19.05 -8.49
CA HIS A 176 1.38 -19.87 -7.39
C HIS A 176 2.32 -21.08 -7.29
N THR A 177 2.44 -21.68 -6.13
CA THR A 177 3.44 -22.70 -5.77
C THR A 177 3.72 -23.77 -6.82
N ASP A 178 2.76 -24.12 -7.68
CA ASP A 178 2.91 -25.17 -8.69
C ASP A 178 2.40 -24.77 -10.08
N THR A 179 1.93 -23.53 -10.26
CA THR A 179 1.34 -23.09 -11.53
C THR A 179 1.70 -21.64 -11.85
N VAL A 180 1.91 -21.38 -13.14
CA VAL A 180 2.05 -20.03 -13.66
C VAL A 180 0.81 -19.69 -14.46
N ALA A 181 0.05 -18.72 -14.00
CA ALA A 181 -1.07 -18.18 -14.73
C ALA A 181 -0.67 -16.89 -15.46
N TRP A 182 -1.18 -16.72 -16.68
CA TRP A 182 -0.99 -15.53 -17.46
C TRP A 182 -2.34 -14.91 -17.81
N TRP A 183 -2.47 -13.63 -17.51
CA TRP A 183 -3.65 -12.84 -17.80
C TRP A 183 -3.26 -11.75 -18.78
N SER A 184 -3.96 -11.62 -19.90
CA SER A 184 -3.82 -10.47 -20.79
C SER A 184 -4.81 -9.38 -20.40
N PHE A 185 -4.43 -8.13 -20.59
CA PHE A 185 -5.30 -6.99 -20.38
C PHE A 185 -5.08 -5.90 -21.42
N ASP A 186 -6.12 -5.11 -21.65
CA ASP A 186 -6.01 -3.80 -22.26
C ASP A 186 -5.88 -2.75 -21.17
N TYR A 187 -5.12 -1.68 -21.41
CA TYR A 187 -5.01 -0.59 -20.46
C TYR A 187 -5.03 0.79 -21.14
N GLU A 188 -5.51 1.77 -20.40
CA GLU A 188 -5.49 3.18 -20.73
C GLU A 188 -5.18 3.98 -19.48
N PHE A 189 -4.28 4.95 -19.55
CA PHE A 189 -3.93 5.81 -18.44
C PHE A 189 -4.54 7.20 -18.63
N ASP A 190 -5.45 7.58 -17.73
CA ASP A 190 -5.96 8.95 -17.61
C ASP A 190 -5.01 9.77 -16.74
N ALA A 191 -4.23 10.64 -17.35
CA ALA A 191 -3.24 11.45 -16.65
C ALA A 191 -3.88 12.52 -15.75
N ASP A 192 -5.06 13.02 -16.09
CA ASP A 192 -5.74 14.08 -15.33
C ASP A 192 -6.27 13.57 -13.99
N SER A 193 -6.84 12.37 -13.98
CA SER A 193 -7.32 11.70 -12.77
C SER A 193 -6.30 10.79 -12.11
N SER A 194 -5.17 10.50 -12.76
CA SER A 194 -4.20 9.48 -12.38
C SER A 194 -4.80 8.08 -12.26
N ILE A 195 -5.83 7.77 -13.04
CA ILE A 195 -6.47 6.46 -13.04
C ILE A 195 -5.90 5.62 -14.19
N LEU A 196 -5.57 4.36 -13.88
CA LEU A 196 -5.22 3.35 -14.86
C LEU A 196 -6.40 2.42 -15.08
N HIS A 197 -7.05 2.55 -16.22
CA HIS A 197 -8.14 1.66 -16.62
C HIS A 197 -7.56 0.36 -17.15
N ILE A 198 -7.78 -0.74 -16.46
CA ILE A 198 -7.35 -2.08 -16.87
C ILE A 198 -8.58 -2.93 -17.15
N LYS A 199 -8.58 -3.62 -18.28
CA LYS A 199 -9.59 -4.61 -18.66
C LYS A 199 -8.94 -5.96 -18.87
N PHE A 200 -9.05 -6.84 -17.88
CA PHE A 200 -8.56 -8.20 -17.96
C PHE A 200 -9.44 -9.06 -18.87
N HIS A 201 -8.80 -9.84 -19.72
CA HIS A 201 -9.45 -10.85 -20.55
C HIS A 201 -9.49 -12.18 -19.79
N LEU A 202 -10.66 -12.52 -19.27
CA LEU A 202 -10.87 -13.74 -18.50
C LEU A 202 -11.24 -14.93 -19.40
N VAL A 203 -11.24 -16.12 -18.83
CA VAL A 203 -11.77 -17.34 -19.46
C VAL A 203 -13.24 -17.12 -19.81
N ASN A 204 -13.70 -17.59 -20.96
CA ASN A 204 -15.06 -17.45 -21.51
C ASN A 204 -15.41 -16.05 -22.04
N ASP A 205 -14.44 -15.28 -22.54
CA ASP A 205 -14.63 -13.95 -23.12
C ASP A 205 -15.28 -12.90 -22.18
N SER A 206 -15.33 -13.19 -20.89
CA SER A 206 -15.69 -12.16 -19.90
C SER A 206 -14.55 -11.18 -19.70
N LEU A 207 -14.91 -9.92 -19.41
CA LEU A 207 -13.98 -8.86 -19.08
C LEU A 207 -14.17 -8.47 -17.62
N GLU A 208 -13.07 -8.31 -16.92
CA GLU A 208 -13.06 -7.74 -15.57
C GLU A 208 -12.33 -6.40 -15.61
N SER A 209 -13.01 -5.34 -15.15
CA SER A 209 -12.44 -4.00 -15.08
C SER A 209 -11.80 -3.77 -13.72
N TYR A 210 -10.62 -3.16 -13.74
CA TYR A 210 -9.86 -2.78 -12.58
C TYR A 210 -9.31 -1.37 -12.82
N ASP A 211 -9.75 -0.42 -12.02
CA ASP A 211 -9.46 1.00 -12.21
C ASP A 211 -8.69 1.56 -10.99
N PRO A 212 -7.42 1.17 -10.78
CA PRO A 212 -6.64 1.68 -9.67
C PRO A 212 -6.19 3.12 -9.91
N THR A 213 -6.11 3.89 -8.83
CA THR A 213 -5.38 5.17 -8.85
C THR A 213 -3.89 4.91 -8.85
N VAL A 214 -3.17 5.47 -9.80
CA VAL A 214 -1.70 5.41 -9.83
C VAL A 214 -1.15 6.44 -8.87
N LEU A 215 -0.49 5.97 -7.82
CA LEU A 215 0.14 6.82 -6.80
C LEU A 215 1.58 7.19 -7.15
N CYS A 216 2.27 6.32 -7.86
CA CYS A 216 3.63 6.54 -8.34
C CYS A 216 3.85 5.76 -9.63
N ALA A 217 4.43 6.41 -10.62
CA ALA A 217 4.89 5.77 -11.85
C ALA A 217 6.26 6.37 -12.22
N SER A 218 7.29 5.56 -12.11
CA SER A 218 8.67 5.93 -12.44
C SER A 218 9.42 4.76 -13.04
N ASP A 219 10.66 4.98 -13.47
CA ASP A 219 11.52 3.91 -13.99
C ASP A 219 11.76 2.79 -12.96
N SER A 220 11.68 3.07 -11.68
CA SER A 220 12.04 2.12 -10.60
C SER A 220 10.85 1.60 -9.81
N LEU A 221 9.78 2.39 -9.67
CA LEU A 221 8.64 2.10 -8.79
C LEU A 221 7.32 2.34 -9.51
N TYR A 222 6.40 1.40 -9.36
CA TYR A 222 5.00 1.53 -9.71
C TYR A 222 4.16 1.21 -8.47
N ARG A 223 3.30 2.16 -8.10
CA ARG A 223 2.44 2.02 -6.93
C ARG A 223 1.01 2.37 -7.31
N VAL A 224 0.09 1.52 -6.92
CA VAL A 224 -1.34 1.70 -7.18
C VAL A 224 -2.16 1.55 -5.90
N LEU A 225 -3.28 2.25 -5.89
CA LEU A 225 -4.30 2.19 -4.86
C LEU A 225 -5.62 1.77 -5.49
N HIS A 226 -6.27 0.77 -4.93
CA HIS A 226 -7.56 0.32 -5.39
C HIS A 226 -8.57 0.24 -4.24
N GLN A 227 -9.81 0.63 -4.53
CA GLN A 227 -10.94 0.48 -3.61
C GLN A 227 -11.82 -0.68 -4.07
N TYR A 228 -11.72 -1.82 -3.39
CA TYR A 228 -12.54 -3.01 -3.71
C TYR A 228 -13.99 -2.89 -3.24
N LYS A 229 -14.21 -2.20 -2.12
CA LYS A 229 -15.52 -1.98 -1.49
C LYS A 229 -15.52 -0.59 -0.86
N PRO A 230 -16.67 -0.01 -0.54
CA PRO A 230 -16.75 1.35 0.00
C PRO A 230 -15.79 1.66 1.16
N ASN A 231 -15.44 0.64 1.95
CA ASN A 231 -14.58 0.81 3.14
C ASN A 231 -13.33 -0.06 3.10
N PHE A 232 -13.03 -0.73 1.98
CA PHE A 232 -11.87 -1.61 1.87
C PHE A 232 -10.95 -1.18 0.74
N TRP A 233 -9.71 -0.89 1.08
CA TRP A 233 -8.67 -0.40 0.20
C TRP A 233 -7.49 -1.35 0.14
N GLU A 234 -6.83 -1.38 -1.00
CA GLU A 234 -5.57 -2.08 -1.21
C GLU A 234 -4.58 -1.17 -1.93
N ARG A 235 -3.33 -1.22 -1.48
CA ARG A 235 -2.20 -0.58 -2.14
C ARG A 235 -1.17 -1.62 -2.52
N ALA A 236 -0.79 -1.66 -3.79
CA ALA A 236 0.28 -2.52 -4.27
C ALA A 236 1.52 -1.68 -4.65
N ASP A 237 2.65 -2.04 -4.08
CA ASP A 237 3.96 -1.49 -4.39
C ASP A 237 4.72 -2.48 -5.28
N MET A 238 5.13 -2.05 -6.45
CA MET A 238 5.84 -2.85 -7.44
C MET A 238 7.14 -2.20 -7.84
N ARG A 239 8.20 -2.98 -7.96
CA ARG A 239 9.51 -2.51 -8.43
C ARG A 239 9.82 -3.04 -9.81
N LYS A 240 10.55 -2.25 -10.58
CA LYS A 240 11.11 -2.70 -11.85
C LYS A 240 12.06 -3.86 -11.61
N VAL A 241 11.77 -4.97 -12.28
CA VAL A 241 12.59 -6.20 -12.24
C VAL A 241 13.25 -6.51 -13.57
N GLY A 242 12.85 -5.85 -14.66
CA GLY A 242 13.42 -6.06 -15.98
C GLY A 242 12.89 -5.08 -17.02
N THR A 243 13.37 -5.29 -18.24
CA THR A 243 12.90 -4.62 -19.46
C THR A 243 12.47 -5.71 -20.44
N ILE A 244 11.36 -5.49 -21.13
CA ILE A 244 10.82 -6.45 -22.08
C ILE A 244 11.72 -6.46 -23.31
N THR A 245 12.33 -7.62 -23.62
CA THR A 245 13.13 -7.79 -24.83
C THR A 245 12.25 -7.87 -26.09
N PRO A 246 12.79 -7.61 -27.29
CA PRO A 246 12.05 -7.79 -28.55
C PRO A 246 11.46 -9.20 -28.71
N GLU A 247 12.21 -10.24 -28.30
CA GLU A 247 11.79 -11.63 -28.34
C GLU A 247 10.62 -11.89 -27.38
N GLU A 248 10.72 -11.42 -26.13
CA GLU A 248 9.63 -11.50 -25.14
C GLU A 248 8.41 -10.75 -25.63
N LYS A 249 8.58 -9.55 -26.18
CA LYS A 249 7.49 -8.75 -26.75
C LYS A 249 6.76 -9.54 -27.84
N SER A 250 7.47 -10.15 -28.77
CA SER A 250 6.90 -10.99 -29.84
C SER A 250 6.11 -12.17 -29.27
N LEU A 251 6.65 -12.83 -28.24
CA LEU A 251 5.99 -13.95 -27.57
C LEU A 251 4.70 -13.51 -26.87
N LEU A 252 4.75 -12.39 -26.13
CA LEU A 252 3.59 -11.82 -25.42
C LEU A 252 2.48 -11.44 -26.41
N LEU A 253 2.80 -10.79 -27.53
CA LEU A 253 1.82 -10.42 -28.57
C LEU A 253 1.17 -11.65 -29.20
N THR A 254 1.93 -12.74 -29.39
CA THR A 254 1.39 -14.00 -29.89
C THR A 254 0.42 -14.63 -28.87
N ARG A 255 0.74 -14.58 -27.59
CA ARG A 255 -0.12 -15.05 -26.51
C ARG A 255 -1.41 -14.21 -26.39
N TYR A 256 -1.30 -12.90 -26.51
CA TYR A 256 -2.44 -11.98 -26.50
C TYR A 256 -3.45 -12.35 -27.59
N ALA A 257 -2.98 -12.56 -28.82
CA ALA A 257 -3.82 -12.94 -29.93
C ALA A 257 -4.53 -14.30 -29.72
N LYS A 258 -3.91 -15.25 -28.99
CA LYS A 258 -4.52 -16.53 -28.63
C LYS A 258 -5.58 -16.38 -27.53
N ASN A 259 -5.31 -15.58 -26.51
CA ASN A 259 -6.24 -15.34 -25.41
C ASN A 259 -7.52 -14.66 -25.90
N ARG A 260 -7.40 -13.67 -26.76
CA ARG A 260 -8.54 -12.95 -27.34
C ARG A 260 -9.44 -13.81 -28.25
N LYS A 261 -8.97 -14.98 -28.68
CA LYS A 261 -9.75 -15.96 -29.48
C LYS A 261 -10.43 -17.05 -28.62
N GLY A 262 -10.63 -16.81 -27.30
CA GLY A 262 -11.34 -17.75 -26.42
C GLY A 262 -10.56 -19.03 -26.09
N ARG A 263 -9.24 -19.00 -26.20
CA ARG A 263 -8.35 -20.10 -25.79
C ARG A 263 -7.49 -19.69 -24.62
N ASN A 264 -8.14 -19.20 -23.56
CA ASN A 264 -7.45 -18.99 -22.30
C ASN A 264 -7.16 -20.36 -21.69
N GLY A 265 -5.91 -20.79 -21.75
CA GLY A 265 -5.43 -21.99 -21.11
C GLY A 265 -4.52 -21.64 -19.95
N ILE A 266 -4.73 -22.28 -18.80
CA ILE A 266 -3.67 -22.45 -17.80
C ILE A 266 -2.55 -23.18 -18.53
N PHE A 267 -1.44 -22.50 -18.77
CA PHE A 267 -0.28 -23.14 -19.39
C PHE A 267 0.61 -23.66 -18.27
N GLN A 268 0.66 -24.99 -18.15
CA GLN A 268 1.75 -25.69 -17.44
C GLN A 268 2.98 -25.63 -18.34
N PHE A 269 4.13 -25.30 -17.75
CA PHE A 269 5.48 -25.46 -18.34
C PHE A 269 6.17 -26.64 -17.71
#